data_4ea0558b7fb9d81874d33ab0db4d875b
#
_entry.id   4ea0558b7fb9d81874d33ab0db4d875b
#
_cell.length_a   1.000
_cell.length_b   1.000
_cell.length_c   1.000
_cell.angle_alpha   90.00
_cell.angle_beta   90.00
_cell.angle_gamma   90.00
#
_symmetry.space_group_name_H-M   'P 1'
#
loop_
_entity.id
_entity.type
_entity.pdbx_description
1 polymer ?
#
loop_
_entity_poly.entity_id
_entity_poly.type
_entity_poly.pdbx_seq_one_letter_code
_entity_poly.pdbx_strand_id
1 'polypeptide(L)'
;DPVERFNLLNDTWASTVAGMVAPADYLALTEHFHGERDPHVWAVMLGSFSTMYQLLAEDDRPRLAALVRKRLATTFADLGWTPRADERELVKELRGDIIRALGTLGRDEAIQAQAAEAFRELQTQTRPIDPNVIPALVSILAFTGDEARYEDFAGRVRAATTPQEERRYLFSLAAFRQPALLERTLAKTLTDDVRTQDAPFLVSSLLHNVYIREKAWEFVKRNWERMDRLFPKSGLRRMCGGIVGLSTPDLERDVRQFFATRKIDLGGKSLQQYLEQLHIAVRFGERDREAIRTVLASKTH
;
A
#
# COMPACT_ATOMS: atom_id res chain seq x y z
N ASP A 1 -11.77 -1.53 25.79
CA ASP A 1 -11.60 -2.81 25.12
C ASP A 1 -11.02 -2.57 23.70
N PRO A 2 -10.03 -3.34 23.22
CA PRO A 2 -9.50 -3.21 21.86
C PRO A 2 -10.57 -3.40 20.76
N VAL A 3 -11.53 -4.29 20.97
CA VAL A 3 -12.62 -4.55 20.01
C VAL A 3 -13.55 -3.33 19.89
N GLU A 4 -13.87 -2.67 20.99
CA GLU A 4 -14.67 -1.44 20.97
C GLU A 4 -13.92 -0.30 20.24
N ARG A 5 -12.63 -0.16 20.48
CA ARG A 5 -11.79 0.84 19.81
C ARG A 5 -11.67 0.57 18.32
N PHE A 6 -11.48 -0.71 17.93
CA PHE A 6 -11.49 -1.14 16.55
C PHE A 6 -12.82 -0.79 15.88
N ASN A 7 -13.96 -1.18 16.48
CA ASN A 7 -15.29 -0.90 15.93
C ASN A 7 -15.52 0.60 15.80
N LEU A 8 -15.19 1.39 16.82
CA LEU A 8 -15.35 2.85 16.77
C LEU A 8 -14.60 3.47 15.58
N LEU A 9 -13.33 3.12 15.39
CA LEU A 9 -12.54 3.64 14.27
C LEU A 9 -13.02 3.12 12.92
N ASN A 10 -13.31 1.82 12.81
CA ASN A 10 -13.74 1.18 11.59
C ASN A 10 -15.10 1.74 11.12
N ASP A 11 -16.07 1.85 12.03
CA ASP A 11 -17.40 2.33 11.72
C ASP A 11 -17.39 3.83 11.40
N THR A 12 -16.57 4.62 12.12
CA THR A 12 -16.38 6.04 11.80
C THR A 12 -15.71 6.22 10.44
N TRP A 13 -14.70 5.40 10.13
CA TRP A 13 -14.07 5.42 8.80
C TRP A 13 -15.05 5.04 7.69
N ALA A 14 -15.81 3.96 7.88
CA ALA A 14 -16.83 3.53 6.93
C ALA A 14 -17.90 4.62 6.72
N SER A 15 -18.34 5.28 7.80
CA SER A 15 -19.27 6.40 7.76
C SER A 15 -18.67 7.63 7.04
N THR A 16 -17.37 7.85 7.19
CA THR A 16 -16.65 8.92 6.45
C THR A 16 -16.62 8.62 4.96
N VAL A 17 -16.27 7.40 4.57
CA VAL A 17 -16.29 6.98 3.17
C VAL A 17 -17.70 7.07 2.58
N ALA A 18 -18.74 6.77 3.37
CA ALA A 18 -20.14 6.90 2.97
C ALA A 18 -20.65 8.36 2.95
N GLY A 19 -19.89 9.33 3.47
CA GLY A 19 -20.26 10.74 3.52
C GLY A 19 -21.21 11.13 4.67
N MET A 20 -21.32 10.27 5.68
CA MET A 20 -22.11 10.53 6.88
C MET A 20 -21.30 11.23 7.99
N VAL A 21 -20.00 11.13 7.95
CA VAL A 21 -19.05 11.78 8.87
C VAL A 21 -18.04 12.57 8.05
N ALA A 22 -17.74 13.80 8.47
CA ALA A 22 -16.74 14.62 7.78
C ALA A 22 -15.31 14.06 7.98
N PRO A 23 -14.42 14.14 6.98
CA PRO A 23 -13.02 13.73 7.13
C PRO A 23 -12.28 14.40 8.30
N ALA A 24 -12.68 15.67 8.61
CA ALA A 24 -12.13 16.42 9.72
C ALA A 24 -12.41 15.74 11.07
N ASP A 25 -13.63 15.23 11.27
CA ASP A 25 -14.06 14.57 12.50
C ASP A 25 -13.37 13.22 12.66
N TYR A 26 -13.24 12.45 11.58
CA TYR A 26 -12.45 11.21 11.58
C TYR A 26 -10.98 11.47 11.95
N LEU A 27 -10.37 12.46 11.31
CA LEU A 27 -8.97 12.82 11.61
C LEU A 27 -8.81 13.36 13.04
N ALA A 28 -9.81 14.05 13.60
CA ALA A 28 -9.81 14.44 15.00
C ALA A 28 -9.93 13.22 15.92
N LEU A 29 -10.81 12.27 15.60
CA LEU A 29 -10.92 11.01 16.36
C LEU A 29 -9.58 10.27 16.44
N THR A 30 -8.81 10.19 15.34
CA THR A 30 -7.50 9.52 15.35
C THR A 30 -6.49 10.13 16.34
N GLU A 31 -6.70 11.37 16.82
CA GLU A 31 -5.83 12.01 17.83
C GLU A 31 -5.90 11.30 19.19
N HIS A 32 -7.02 10.70 19.52
CA HIS A 32 -7.24 10.01 20.78
C HIS A 32 -6.57 8.64 20.85
N PHE A 33 -5.99 8.16 19.74
CA PHE A 33 -5.36 6.85 19.63
C PHE A 33 -3.82 6.88 19.68
N HIS A 34 -3.23 7.98 20.16
CA HIS A 34 -1.77 8.15 20.29
C HIS A 34 -1.09 7.10 21.19
N GLY A 35 -1.84 6.48 22.13
CA GLY A 35 -1.37 5.42 23.01
C GLY A 35 -1.77 4.00 22.56
N GLU A 36 -2.30 3.84 21.36
CA GLU A 36 -2.79 2.54 20.88
C GLU A 36 -1.67 1.51 20.70
N ARG A 37 -1.95 0.25 21.03
CA ARG A 37 -1.01 -0.87 20.93
C ARG A 37 -1.63 -2.10 20.26
N ASP A 38 -2.91 -2.03 19.91
CA ASP A 38 -3.55 -3.13 19.21
C ASP A 38 -3.27 -3.03 17.70
N PRO A 39 -2.73 -4.10 17.07
CA PRO A 39 -2.41 -4.10 15.64
C PRO A 39 -3.63 -3.92 14.74
N HIS A 40 -4.79 -4.45 15.14
CA HIS A 40 -6.00 -4.34 14.33
C HIS A 40 -6.56 -2.92 14.32
N VAL A 41 -6.48 -2.22 15.45
CA VAL A 41 -6.85 -0.80 15.54
C VAL A 41 -5.91 0.04 14.66
N TRP A 42 -4.60 -0.22 14.73
CA TRP A 42 -3.62 0.43 13.85
C TRP A 42 -3.84 0.13 12.37
N ALA A 43 -4.23 -1.10 12.03
CA ALA A 43 -4.52 -1.47 10.64
C ALA A 43 -5.64 -0.61 10.02
N VAL A 44 -6.70 -0.27 10.78
CA VAL A 44 -7.76 0.64 10.34
C VAL A 44 -7.19 2.04 10.07
N MET A 45 -6.43 2.61 11.02
CA MET A 45 -5.85 3.95 10.84
C MET A 45 -4.88 4.01 9.66
N LEU A 46 -3.96 3.06 9.56
CA LEU A 46 -2.99 3.00 8.47
C LEU A 46 -3.67 2.80 7.11
N GLY A 47 -4.73 1.99 7.08
CA GLY A 47 -5.56 1.79 5.88
C GLY A 47 -6.25 3.08 5.45
N SER A 48 -6.82 3.84 6.38
CA SER A 48 -7.46 5.13 6.10
C SER A 48 -6.45 6.17 5.58
N PHE A 49 -5.27 6.26 6.20
CA PHE A 49 -4.20 7.15 5.73
C PHE A 49 -3.69 6.76 4.34
N SER A 50 -3.58 5.46 4.07
CA SER A 50 -3.22 4.96 2.74
C SER A 50 -4.27 5.33 1.69
N THR A 51 -5.56 5.25 2.03
CA THR A 51 -6.66 5.67 1.14
C THR A 51 -6.58 7.18 0.88
N MET A 52 -6.38 8.00 1.90
CA MET A 52 -6.18 9.44 1.73
C MET A 52 -4.96 9.76 0.86
N TYR A 53 -3.85 9.04 1.05
CA TYR A 53 -2.64 9.18 0.22
C TYR A 53 -2.93 8.96 -1.27
N GLN A 54 -3.79 7.99 -1.61
CA GLN A 54 -4.17 7.70 -3.00
C GLN A 54 -5.03 8.80 -3.63
N LEU A 55 -5.80 9.53 -2.83
CA LEU A 55 -6.65 10.63 -3.30
C LEU A 55 -5.88 11.94 -3.49
N LEU A 56 -4.83 12.17 -2.72
CA LEU A 56 -4.08 13.42 -2.70
C LEU A 56 -3.10 13.53 -3.87
N ALA A 57 -2.98 14.75 -4.41
CA ALA A 57 -1.90 15.11 -5.33
C ALA A 57 -0.54 15.06 -4.63
N GLU A 58 0.55 14.94 -5.40
CA GLU A 58 1.91 14.82 -4.84
C GLU A 58 2.26 16.00 -3.91
N ASP A 59 1.87 17.23 -4.27
CA ASP A 59 2.13 18.45 -3.49
C ASP A 59 1.38 18.50 -2.15
N ASP A 60 0.29 17.76 -1.99
CA ASP A 60 -0.48 17.69 -0.75
C ASP A 60 -0.03 16.55 0.19
N ARG A 61 0.65 15.53 -0.35
CA ARG A 61 1.11 14.37 0.43
C ARG A 61 2.09 14.70 1.56
N PRO A 62 2.96 15.72 1.48
CA PRO A 62 3.79 16.13 2.63
C PRO A 62 2.98 16.52 3.87
N ARG A 63 1.78 17.10 3.70
CA ARG A 63 0.89 17.44 4.83
C ARG A 63 0.30 16.20 5.49
N LEU A 64 -0.13 15.22 4.69
CA LEU A 64 -0.52 13.91 5.22
C LEU A 64 0.64 13.21 5.92
N ALA A 65 1.84 13.28 5.36
CA ALA A 65 3.04 12.70 5.96
C ALA A 65 3.33 13.30 7.34
N ALA A 66 3.20 14.61 7.51
CA ALA A 66 3.34 15.27 8.82
C ALA A 66 2.30 14.76 9.82
N LEU A 67 1.04 14.61 9.41
CA LEU A 67 -0.01 14.04 10.26
C LEU A 67 0.33 12.60 10.65
N VAL A 68 0.74 11.75 9.71
CA VAL A 68 1.12 10.36 9.96
C VAL A 68 2.25 10.30 10.99
N ARG A 69 3.33 11.06 10.82
CA ARG A 69 4.42 11.13 11.82
C ARG A 69 3.90 11.49 13.20
N LYS A 70 3.06 12.52 13.29
CA LYS A 70 2.48 12.96 14.57
C LYS A 70 1.64 11.86 15.24
N ARG A 71 0.85 11.10 14.49
CA ARG A 71 0.01 10.00 15.02
C ARG A 71 0.82 8.81 15.50
N LEU A 72 1.90 8.50 14.79
CA LEU A 72 2.71 7.31 15.07
C LEU A 72 3.83 7.55 16.10
N ALA A 73 4.15 8.82 16.40
CA ALA A 73 5.31 9.19 17.22
C ALA A 73 5.36 8.47 18.57
N THR A 74 4.27 8.49 19.33
CA THR A 74 4.22 7.87 20.67
C THR A 74 4.35 6.35 20.59
N THR A 75 3.63 5.72 19.64
CA THR A 75 3.69 4.26 19.46
C THR A 75 5.08 3.83 19.02
N PHE A 76 5.71 4.58 18.11
CA PHE A 76 7.08 4.27 17.68
C PHE A 76 8.09 4.49 18.82
N ALA A 77 7.94 5.55 19.62
CA ALA A 77 8.82 5.79 20.78
C ALA A 77 8.80 4.63 21.78
N ASP A 78 7.63 4.01 21.98
CA ASP A 78 7.50 2.86 22.89
C ASP A 78 7.99 1.55 22.28
N LEU A 79 7.73 1.31 20.99
CA LEU A 79 8.10 0.07 20.32
C LEU A 79 9.59 0.04 19.95
N GLY A 80 10.13 1.16 19.47
CA GLY A 80 11.49 1.28 18.97
C GLY A 80 11.77 0.34 17.79
N TRP A 81 13.05 0.13 17.50
CA TRP A 81 13.53 -0.73 16.41
C TRP A 81 13.69 -2.21 16.79
N THR A 82 13.93 -2.47 18.06
CA THR A 82 14.31 -3.80 18.56
C THR A 82 13.24 -4.33 19.50
N PRO A 83 12.74 -5.56 19.29
CA PRO A 83 11.77 -6.15 20.20
C PRO A 83 12.39 -6.44 21.58
N ARG A 84 11.55 -6.44 22.62
CA ARG A 84 11.91 -6.91 23.94
C ARG A 84 11.88 -8.46 23.95
N ALA A 85 12.62 -9.09 24.86
CA ALA A 85 12.80 -10.53 24.88
C ALA A 85 11.48 -11.32 25.07
N ASP A 86 10.53 -10.77 25.82
CA ASP A 86 9.24 -11.37 26.16
C ASP A 86 8.06 -10.80 25.35
N GLU A 87 8.36 -10.06 24.28
CA GLU A 87 7.33 -9.37 23.52
C GLU A 87 6.51 -10.33 22.66
N ARG A 88 5.19 -10.16 22.70
CA ARG A 88 4.25 -10.99 21.91
C ARG A 88 4.45 -10.78 20.42
N GLU A 89 4.23 -11.82 19.61
CA GLU A 89 4.45 -11.78 18.15
C GLU A 89 3.66 -10.66 17.45
N LEU A 90 2.39 -10.48 17.80
CA LEU A 90 1.56 -9.40 17.26
C LEU A 90 2.13 -7.99 17.51
N VAL A 91 2.89 -7.79 18.60
CA VAL A 91 3.55 -6.50 18.87
C VAL A 91 4.78 -6.32 18.01
N LYS A 92 5.50 -7.42 17.72
CA LYS A 92 6.63 -7.40 16.78
C LYS A 92 6.18 -7.09 15.35
N GLU A 93 5.06 -7.69 14.92
CA GLU A 93 4.41 -7.38 13.63
C GLU A 93 4.00 -5.91 13.57
N LEU A 94 3.34 -5.39 14.61
CA LEU A 94 2.97 -3.98 14.71
C LEU A 94 4.19 -3.04 14.57
N ARG A 95 5.32 -3.40 15.19
CA ARG A 95 6.58 -2.63 15.02
C ARG A 95 6.95 -2.50 13.56
N GLY A 96 6.94 -3.60 12.81
CA GLY A 96 7.21 -3.57 11.37
C GLY A 96 6.25 -2.66 10.60
N ASP A 97 4.96 -2.71 10.91
CA ASP A 97 3.94 -1.88 10.26
C ASP A 97 4.11 -0.39 10.57
N ILE A 98 4.42 -0.04 11.84
CA ILE A 98 4.68 1.35 12.27
C ILE A 98 5.95 1.90 11.58
N ILE A 99 7.05 1.14 11.57
CA ILE A 99 8.29 1.53 10.88
C ILE A 99 8.03 1.74 9.39
N ARG A 100 7.33 0.81 8.74
CA ARG A 100 6.97 0.92 7.32
C ARG A 100 6.14 2.16 7.06
N ALA A 101 5.10 2.41 7.86
CA ALA A 101 4.23 3.56 7.70
C ALA A 101 4.98 4.89 7.89
N LEU A 102 5.86 4.99 8.89
CA LEU A 102 6.70 6.18 9.09
C LEU A 102 7.64 6.42 7.90
N GLY A 103 8.33 5.40 7.41
CA GLY A 103 9.28 5.53 6.30
C GLY A 103 8.62 5.76 4.94
N THR A 104 7.36 5.34 4.74
CA THR A 104 6.64 5.48 3.46
C THR A 104 5.59 6.60 3.52
N LEU A 105 4.44 6.37 4.16
CA LEU A 105 3.37 7.36 4.27
C LEU A 105 3.82 8.61 5.03
N GLY A 106 4.59 8.43 6.11
CA GLY A 106 5.15 9.49 6.93
C GLY A 106 6.34 10.21 6.29
N ARG A 107 6.97 9.64 5.28
CA ARG A 107 8.17 10.19 4.62
C ARG A 107 9.22 10.67 5.64
N ASP A 108 9.37 9.94 6.74
CA ASP A 108 10.30 10.30 7.82
C ASP A 108 11.74 9.97 7.41
N GLU A 109 12.54 11.01 7.19
CA GLU A 109 13.91 10.86 6.70
C GLU A 109 14.83 10.15 7.71
N ALA A 110 14.61 10.32 9.01
CA ALA A 110 15.39 9.63 10.03
C ALA A 110 15.10 8.13 10.02
N ILE A 111 13.83 7.75 9.90
CA ILE A 111 13.42 6.35 9.76
C ILE A 111 13.94 5.76 8.45
N GLN A 112 13.91 6.51 7.35
CA GLN A 112 14.43 6.06 6.05
C GLN A 112 15.95 5.81 6.12
N ALA A 113 16.70 6.71 6.75
CA ALA A 113 18.14 6.55 6.94
C ALA A 113 18.48 5.34 7.84
N GLN A 114 17.74 5.17 8.94
CA GLN A 114 17.91 4.02 9.83
C GLN A 114 17.53 2.70 9.14
N ALA A 115 16.49 2.70 8.31
CA ALA A 115 16.12 1.52 7.51
C ALA A 115 17.21 1.14 6.52
N ALA A 116 17.86 2.11 5.89
CA ALA A 116 18.98 1.86 4.98
C ALA A 116 20.20 1.27 5.71
N GLU A 117 20.49 1.76 6.92
CA GLU A 117 21.55 1.21 7.77
C GLU A 117 21.23 -0.21 8.21
N ALA A 118 20.04 -0.43 8.79
CA ALA A 118 19.61 -1.76 9.23
C ALA A 118 19.61 -2.79 8.08
N PHE A 119 19.28 -2.36 6.86
CA PHE A 119 19.36 -3.24 5.70
C PHE A 119 20.80 -3.58 5.30
N ARG A 120 21.77 -2.65 5.46
CA ARG A 120 23.19 -2.93 5.27
C ARG A 120 23.71 -3.90 6.34
N GLU A 121 23.34 -3.70 7.60
CA GLU A 121 23.67 -4.61 8.72
C GLU A 121 23.13 -6.02 8.46
N LEU A 122 21.89 -6.14 7.95
CA LEU A 122 21.30 -7.42 7.55
C LEU A 122 22.11 -8.12 6.46
N GLN A 123 22.58 -7.37 5.46
CA GLN A 123 23.37 -7.93 4.35
C GLN A 123 24.76 -8.39 4.77
N THR A 124 25.40 -7.63 5.64
CA THR A 124 26.74 -7.94 6.17
C THR A 124 26.73 -8.88 7.38
N GLN A 125 25.54 -9.27 7.84
CA GLN A 125 25.32 -10.10 9.03
C GLN A 125 26.03 -9.54 10.30
N THR A 126 26.21 -8.23 10.34
CA THR A 126 26.89 -7.55 11.47
C THR A 126 25.99 -7.40 12.68
N ARG A 127 24.65 -7.40 12.46
CA ARG A 127 23.65 -7.33 13.52
C ARG A 127 22.42 -8.15 13.16
N PRO A 128 21.84 -8.91 14.11
CA PRO A 128 20.55 -9.57 13.89
C PRO A 128 19.42 -8.55 13.77
N ILE A 129 18.61 -8.67 12.73
CA ILE A 129 17.39 -7.86 12.52
C ILE A 129 16.18 -8.75 12.75
N ASP A 130 15.19 -8.24 13.49
CA ASP A 130 13.94 -8.98 13.72
C ASP A 130 13.26 -9.30 12.39
N PRO A 131 12.85 -10.55 12.14
CA PRO A 131 12.23 -10.96 10.88
C PRO A 131 10.97 -10.14 10.52
N ASN A 132 10.22 -9.64 11.53
CA ASN A 132 9.02 -8.82 11.31
C ASN A 132 9.36 -7.39 10.82
N VAL A 133 10.59 -6.92 11.05
CA VAL A 133 11.05 -5.61 10.58
C VAL A 133 11.58 -5.68 9.14
N ILE A 134 12.12 -6.82 8.68
CA ILE A 134 12.73 -6.95 7.35
C ILE A 134 11.77 -6.52 6.20
N PRO A 135 10.47 -6.89 6.18
CA PRO A 135 9.56 -6.41 5.15
C PRO A 135 9.39 -4.88 5.14
N ALA A 136 9.45 -4.25 6.31
CA ALA A 136 9.40 -2.79 6.41
C ALA A 136 10.64 -2.14 5.79
N LEU A 137 11.84 -2.66 6.07
CA LEU A 137 13.09 -2.18 5.46
C LEU A 137 13.01 -2.21 3.94
N VAL A 138 12.61 -3.37 3.37
CA VAL A 138 12.49 -3.56 1.93
C VAL A 138 11.46 -2.61 1.32
N SER A 139 10.31 -2.41 1.98
CA SER A 139 9.28 -1.48 1.51
C SER A 139 9.75 -0.02 1.52
N ILE A 140 10.45 0.41 2.56
CA ILE A 140 11.00 1.77 2.68
C ILE A 140 12.07 2.00 1.61
N LEU A 141 12.96 1.03 1.41
CA LEU A 141 14.04 1.13 0.42
C LEU A 141 13.53 1.10 -1.02
N ALA A 142 12.44 0.40 -1.30
CA ALA A 142 11.76 0.49 -2.60
C ALA A 142 11.13 1.87 -2.79
N PHE A 143 10.43 2.38 -1.77
CA PHE A 143 9.78 3.69 -1.82
C PHE A 143 10.75 4.86 -2.02
N THR A 144 11.93 4.81 -1.42
CA THR A 144 12.98 5.85 -1.54
C THR A 144 14.00 5.56 -2.65
N GLY A 145 13.98 4.33 -3.19
CA GLY A 145 15.03 3.80 -4.06
C GLY A 145 15.06 4.42 -5.45
N ASP A 146 16.22 4.34 -6.03
CA ASP A 146 16.54 4.69 -7.40
C ASP A 146 16.70 3.42 -8.27
N GLU A 147 17.23 3.60 -9.49
CA GLU A 147 17.49 2.49 -10.41
C GLU A 147 18.50 1.48 -9.85
N ALA A 148 19.54 1.93 -9.15
CA ALA A 148 20.53 1.02 -8.56
C ALA A 148 19.89 0.12 -7.49
N ARG A 149 18.99 0.66 -6.66
CA ARG A 149 18.21 -0.12 -5.70
C ARG A 149 17.23 -1.08 -6.37
N TYR A 150 16.63 -0.66 -7.47
CA TYR A 150 15.75 -1.54 -8.26
C TYR A 150 16.51 -2.75 -8.79
N GLU A 151 17.70 -2.53 -9.36
CA GLU A 151 18.55 -3.63 -9.87
C GLU A 151 19.04 -4.56 -8.75
N ASP A 152 19.40 -4.00 -7.58
CA ASP A 152 19.72 -4.81 -6.40
C ASP A 152 18.55 -5.73 -6.02
N PHE A 153 17.34 -5.18 -5.93
CA PHE A 153 16.16 -5.97 -5.59
C PHE A 153 15.76 -6.98 -6.67
N ALA A 154 15.83 -6.61 -7.94
CA ALA A 154 15.63 -7.54 -9.05
C ALA A 154 16.67 -8.67 -9.07
N GLY A 155 17.92 -8.36 -8.71
CA GLY A 155 18.97 -9.35 -8.51
C GLY A 155 18.65 -10.33 -7.38
N ARG A 156 18.13 -9.82 -6.26
CA ARG A 156 17.73 -10.64 -5.10
C ARG A 156 16.54 -11.55 -5.37
N VAL A 157 15.61 -11.14 -6.22
CA VAL A 157 14.53 -12.05 -6.69
C VAL A 157 15.14 -13.31 -7.32
N ARG A 158 16.15 -13.14 -8.18
CA ARG A 158 16.81 -14.27 -8.87
C ARG A 158 17.71 -15.11 -7.95
N ALA A 159 18.31 -14.47 -6.95
CA ALA A 159 19.25 -15.12 -6.01
C ALA A 159 18.56 -15.68 -4.77
N ALA A 160 17.26 -15.47 -4.60
CA ALA A 160 16.52 -15.89 -3.41
C ALA A 160 16.58 -17.41 -3.21
N THR A 161 16.84 -17.82 -1.98
CA THR A 161 16.94 -19.23 -1.60
C THR A 161 15.62 -19.80 -1.07
N THR A 162 14.67 -18.92 -0.74
CA THR A 162 13.33 -19.31 -0.28
C THR A 162 12.24 -18.57 -1.05
N PRO A 163 11.07 -19.20 -1.25
CA PRO A 163 9.93 -18.53 -1.88
C PRO A 163 9.46 -17.26 -1.15
N GLN A 164 9.61 -17.22 0.16
CA GLN A 164 9.26 -16.06 0.97
C GLN A 164 10.17 -14.86 0.68
N GLU A 165 11.47 -15.10 0.58
CA GLU A 165 12.45 -14.07 0.22
C GLU A 165 12.25 -13.59 -1.21
N GLU A 166 12.09 -14.51 -2.17
CA GLU A 166 11.78 -14.21 -3.57
C GLU A 166 10.58 -13.26 -3.68
N ARG A 167 9.45 -13.63 -3.06
CA ARG A 167 8.23 -12.83 -3.09
C ARG A 167 8.39 -11.47 -2.41
N ARG A 168 9.15 -11.38 -1.32
CA ARG A 168 9.43 -10.13 -0.63
C ARG A 168 10.07 -9.11 -1.57
N TYR A 169 11.12 -9.49 -2.28
CA TYR A 169 11.77 -8.60 -3.23
C TYR A 169 10.94 -8.39 -4.50
N LEU A 170 10.29 -9.43 -5.02
CA LEU A 170 9.44 -9.32 -6.20
C LEU A 170 8.33 -8.27 -6.00
N PHE A 171 7.57 -8.37 -4.92
CA PHE A 171 6.48 -7.41 -4.67
C PHE A 171 6.97 -6.02 -4.32
N SER A 172 8.17 -5.88 -3.78
CA SER A 172 8.76 -4.57 -3.54
C SER A 172 9.05 -3.79 -4.83
N LEU A 173 9.25 -4.47 -5.97
CA LEU A 173 9.42 -3.79 -7.27
C LEU A 173 8.20 -2.95 -7.68
N ALA A 174 7.01 -3.28 -7.18
CA ALA A 174 5.80 -2.48 -7.40
C ALA A 174 5.67 -1.29 -6.44
N ALA A 175 6.57 -1.13 -5.46
CA ALA A 175 6.52 -0.05 -4.47
C ALA A 175 7.45 1.14 -4.81
N PHE A 176 8.23 1.05 -5.88
CA PHE A 176 9.01 2.18 -6.40
C PHE A 176 8.10 3.33 -6.85
N ARG A 177 8.68 4.53 -7.01
CA ARG A 177 7.94 5.74 -7.41
C ARG A 177 8.24 6.21 -8.83
N GLN A 178 9.35 5.76 -9.42
CA GLN A 178 9.76 6.14 -10.76
C GLN A 178 8.94 5.37 -11.81
N PRO A 179 8.17 6.06 -12.68
CA PRO A 179 7.34 5.40 -13.68
C PRO A 179 8.10 4.42 -14.57
N ALA A 180 9.33 4.76 -14.99
CA ALA A 180 10.15 3.90 -15.84
C ALA A 180 10.46 2.54 -15.18
N LEU A 181 10.76 2.51 -13.87
CA LEU A 181 11.02 1.26 -13.13
C LEU A 181 9.75 0.43 -12.98
N LEU A 182 8.63 1.10 -12.75
CA LEU A 182 7.33 0.44 -12.63
C LEU A 182 6.85 -0.13 -13.97
N GLU A 183 7.13 0.55 -15.10
CA GLU A 183 6.87 0.01 -16.45
C GLU A 183 7.72 -1.25 -16.73
N ARG A 184 8.98 -1.26 -16.29
CA ARG A 184 9.82 -2.46 -16.36
C ARG A 184 9.25 -3.61 -15.52
N THR A 185 8.72 -3.31 -14.35
CA THR A 185 8.05 -4.31 -13.50
C THR A 185 6.78 -4.85 -14.16
N LEU A 186 5.97 -3.99 -14.80
CA LEU A 186 4.81 -4.43 -15.60
C LEU A 186 5.22 -5.38 -16.72
N ALA A 187 6.25 -5.04 -17.48
CA ALA A 187 6.72 -5.88 -18.59
C ALA A 187 7.12 -7.28 -18.12
N LYS A 188 7.77 -7.40 -16.94
CA LYS A 188 8.19 -8.68 -16.35
C LYS A 188 7.02 -9.60 -16.02
N THR A 189 5.82 -9.08 -15.74
CA THR A 189 4.64 -9.90 -15.40
C THR A 189 4.18 -10.83 -16.52
N LEU A 190 4.65 -10.60 -17.74
CA LEU A 190 4.33 -11.43 -18.93
C LEU A 190 5.55 -12.20 -19.47
N THR A 191 6.62 -12.27 -18.70
CA THR A 191 7.84 -13.05 -19.02
C THR A 191 8.05 -14.16 -18.00
N ASP A 192 9.02 -15.03 -18.25
CA ASP A 192 9.41 -16.10 -17.33
C ASP A 192 10.14 -15.58 -16.07
N ASP A 193 10.44 -14.25 -16.02
CA ASP A 193 11.03 -13.60 -14.83
C ASP A 193 10.07 -13.62 -13.61
N VAL A 194 8.77 -13.76 -13.86
CA VAL A 194 7.74 -13.77 -12.81
C VAL A 194 6.83 -14.98 -12.99
N ARG A 195 6.69 -15.77 -11.95
CA ARG A 195 5.80 -16.94 -11.97
C ARG A 195 4.37 -16.51 -12.27
N THR A 196 3.67 -17.29 -13.08
CA THR A 196 2.27 -17.01 -13.50
C THR A 196 1.30 -16.90 -12.32
N GLN A 197 1.61 -17.52 -11.18
CA GLN A 197 0.81 -17.41 -9.95
C GLN A 197 1.05 -16.09 -9.19
N ASP A 198 2.24 -15.46 -9.33
CA ASP A 198 2.63 -14.23 -8.63
C ASP A 198 2.39 -12.98 -9.48
N ALA A 199 2.46 -13.09 -10.81
CA ALA A 199 2.24 -12.00 -11.75
C ALA A 199 0.90 -11.24 -11.56
N PRO A 200 -0.25 -11.91 -11.33
CA PRO A 200 -1.51 -11.22 -11.09
C PRO A 200 -1.50 -10.32 -9.84
N PHE A 201 -0.81 -10.72 -8.77
CA PHE A 201 -0.67 -9.93 -7.56
C PHE A 201 0.21 -8.70 -7.81
N LEU A 202 1.29 -8.88 -8.59
CA LEU A 202 2.18 -7.78 -8.95
C LEU A 202 1.45 -6.73 -9.80
N VAL A 203 0.67 -7.16 -10.80
CA VAL A 203 -0.19 -6.26 -11.59
C VAL A 203 -1.20 -5.55 -10.71
N SER A 204 -1.86 -6.26 -9.78
CA SER A 204 -2.79 -5.63 -8.82
C SER A 204 -2.11 -4.54 -7.99
N SER A 205 -0.88 -4.79 -7.51
CA SER A 205 -0.11 -3.80 -6.75
C SER A 205 0.22 -2.56 -7.60
N LEU A 206 0.56 -2.75 -8.88
CA LEU A 206 0.86 -1.66 -9.81
C LEU A 206 -0.39 -0.84 -10.17
N LEU A 207 -1.58 -1.44 -10.23
CA LEU A 207 -2.85 -0.73 -10.40
C LEU A 207 -3.18 0.16 -9.17
N HIS A 208 -2.68 -0.19 -7.97
CA HIS A 208 -2.81 0.64 -6.77
C HIS A 208 -1.71 1.69 -6.63
N ASN A 209 -0.61 1.57 -7.38
CA ASN A 209 0.50 2.52 -7.29
C ASN A 209 0.19 3.81 -8.04
N VAL A 210 0.02 4.91 -7.31
CA VAL A 210 -0.39 6.23 -7.83
C VAL A 210 0.55 6.83 -8.87
N TYR A 211 1.78 6.33 -8.99
CA TYR A 211 2.79 6.81 -9.95
C TYR A 211 2.70 6.12 -11.32
N ILE A 212 1.91 5.02 -11.42
CA ILE A 212 1.85 4.21 -12.65
C ILE A 212 0.45 3.71 -12.99
N ARG A 213 -0.53 3.81 -12.10
CA ARG A 213 -1.84 3.15 -12.20
C ARG A 213 -2.53 3.33 -13.56
N GLU A 214 -2.46 4.51 -14.16
CA GLU A 214 -3.03 4.78 -15.49
C GLU A 214 -2.35 3.95 -16.58
N LYS A 215 -1.02 3.97 -16.60
CA LYS A 215 -0.23 3.16 -17.54
C LYS A 215 -0.36 1.66 -17.26
N ALA A 216 -0.49 1.28 -15.98
CA ALA A 216 -0.75 -0.10 -15.58
C ALA A 216 -2.10 -0.58 -16.12
N TRP A 217 -3.12 0.27 -16.06
CA TRP A 217 -4.42 -0.04 -16.64
C TRP A 217 -4.36 -0.16 -18.16
N GLU A 218 -3.70 0.76 -18.84
CA GLU A 218 -3.46 0.66 -20.29
C GLU A 218 -2.71 -0.62 -20.68
N PHE A 219 -1.73 -1.03 -19.88
CA PHE A 219 -1.01 -2.28 -20.07
C PHE A 219 -1.94 -3.50 -19.90
N VAL A 220 -2.81 -3.51 -18.90
CA VAL A 220 -3.80 -4.57 -18.69
C VAL A 220 -4.74 -4.66 -19.88
N LYS A 221 -5.29 -3.52 -20.36
CA LYS A 221 -6.21 -3.50 -21.51
C LYS A 221 -5.56 -4.08 -22.77
N ARG A 222 -4.33 -3.66 -23.07
CA ARG A 222 -3.58 -4.11 -24.27
C ARG A 222 -3.18 -5.58 -24.21
N ASN A 223 -2.97 -6.13 -23.02
CA ASN A 223 -2.47 -7.49 -22.83
C ASN A 223 -3.51 -8.45 -22.27
N TRP A 224 -4.78 -8.05 -22.20
CA TRP A 224 -5.84 -8.82 -21.54
C TRP A 224 -5.91 -10.26 -22.03
N GLU A 225 -5.99 -10.48 -23.34
CA GLU A 225 -6.09 -11.81 -23.95
C GLU A 225 -4.91 -12.73 -23.60
N ARG A 226 -3.71 -12.14 -23.46
CA ARG A 226 -2.53 -12.88 -23.04
C ARG A 226 -2.59 -13.23 -21.55
N MET A 227 -3.00 -12.30 -20.72
CA MET A 227 -3.17 -12.50 -19.27
C MET A 227 -4.25 -13.54 -18.98
N ASP A 228 -5.38 -13.50 -19.70
CA ASP A 228 -6.47 -14.47 -19.54
C ASP A 228 -6.03 -15.90 -19.87
N ARG A 229 -5.13 -16.07 -20.82
CA ARG A 229 -4.56 -17.38 -21.16
C ARG A 229 -3.47 -17.85 -20.19
N LEU A 230 -2.64 -16.91 -19.69
CA LEU A 230 -1.46 -17.25 -18.88
C LEU A 230 -1.78 -17.40 -17.40
N PHE A 231 -2.67 -16.56 -16.87
CA PHE A 231 -2.89 -16.49 -15.43
C PHE A 231 -3.96 -17.49 -14.98
N PRO A 232 -3.78 -18.12 -13.82
CA PRO A 232 -4.84 -18.92 -13.21
C PRO A 232 -6.10 -18.06 -12.99
N LYS A 233 -7.30 -18.62 -13.12
CA LYS A 233 -8.56 -17.87 -12.94
C LYS A 233 -8.68 -17.19 -11.57
N SER A 234 -8.19 -17.84 -10.50
CA SER A 234 -8.09 -17.23 -9.17
C SER A 234 -7.13 -16.03 -9.14
N GLY A 235 -6.03 -16.10 -9.89
CA GLY A 235 -5.08 -15.00 -10.08
C GLY A 235 -5.70 -13.84 -10.84
N LEU A 236 -6.40 -14.08 -11.96
CA LEU A 236 -7.12 -13.04 -12.69
C LEU A 236 -8.12 -12.30 -11.81
N ARG A 237 -8.88 -13.04 -11.00
CA ARG A 237 -9.79 -12.42 -10.01
C ARG A 237 -9.03 -11.49 -9.08
N ARG A 238 -7.89 -11.93 -8.57
CA ARG A 238 -7.04 -11.12 -7.69
C ARG A 238 -6.52 -9.87 -8.40
N MET A 239 -6.04 -10.02 -9.63
CA MET A 239 -5.58 -8.91 -10.46
C MET A 239 -6.69 -7.86 -10.67
N CYS A 240 -7.90 -8.32 -10.98
CA CYS A 240 -9.05 -7.43 -11.18
C CYS A 240 -9.44 -6.67 -9.90
N GLY A 241 -9.14 -7.19 -8.70
CA GLY A 241 -9.28 -6.43 -7.46
C GLY A 241 -8.44 -5.16 -7.44
N GLY A 242 -7.35 -5.10 -8.20
CA GLY A 242 -6.50 -3.93 -8.34
C GLY A 242 -7.18 -2.71 -8.99
N ILE A 243 -8.28 -2.91 -9.74
CA ILE A 243 -9.01 -1.78 -10.36
C ILE A 243 -9.55 -0.77 -9.34
N VAL A 244 -9.74 -1.17 -8.10
CA VAL A 244 -10.17 -0.26 -7.01
C VAL A 244 -9.19 0.91 -6.82
N GLY A 245 -7.91 0.70 -7.15
CA GLY A 245 -6.88 1.75 -7.15
C GLY A 245 -7.05 2.82 -8.24
N LEU A 246 -7.88 2.57 -9.26
CA LEU A 246 -8.13 3.47 -10.39
C LEU A 246 -9.21 4.53 -10.04
N SER A 247 -9.12 5.12 -8.86
CA SER A 247 -10.15 5.91 -8.19
C SER A 247 -10.30 7.34 -8.73
N THR A 248 -10.46 7.48 -10.06
CA THR A 248 -10.84 8.74 -10.72
C THR A 248 -12.06 8.51 -11.63
N PRO A 249 -12.92 9.54 -11.86
CA PRO A 249 -14.12 9.38 -12.70
C PRO A 249 -13.83 8.87 -14.10
N ASP A 250 -12.76 9.35 -14.72
CA ASP A 250 -12.39 8.95 -16.08
C ASP A 250 -11.92 7.49 -16.14
N LEU A 251 -11.11 7.07 -15.18
CA LEU A 251 -10.65 5.69 -15.10
C LEU A 251 -11.80 4.73 -14.75
N GLU A 252 -12.72 5.11 -13.85
CA GLU A 252 -13.91 4.31 -13.56
C GLU A 252 -14.75 4.08 -14.83
N ARG A 253 -14.98 5.14 -15.61
CA ARG A 253 -15.75 5.06 -16.85
C ARG A 253 -15.09 4.10 -17.84
N ASP A 254 -13.77 4.22 -18.02
CA ASP A 254 -12.99 3.36 -18.91
C ASP A 254 -12.98 1.90 -18.43
N VAL A 255 -12.82 1.65 -17.14
CA VAL A 255 -12.91 0.31 -16.53
C VAL A 255 -14.28 -0.32 -16.78
N ARG A 256 -15.37 0.42 -16.52
CA ARG A 256 -16.73 -0.08 -16.76
C ARG A 256 -16.97 -0.40 -18.22
N GLN A 257 -16.54 0.46 -19.14
CA GLN A 257 -16.64 0.24 -20.57
C GLN A 257 -15.85 -1.01 -21.01
N PHE A 258 -14.63 -1.17 -20.50
CA PHE A 258 -13.80 -2.33 -20.81
C PHE A 258 -14.47 -3.65 -20.44
N PHE A 259 -15.03 -3.74 -19.23
CA PHE A 259 -15.68 -4.97 -18.76
C PHE A 259 -17.08 -5.18 -19.37
N ALA A 260 -17.79 -4.13 -19.73
CA ALA A 260 -19.11 -4.25 -20.39
C ALA A 260 -19.03 -4.89 -21.79
N THR A 261 -17.91 -4.70 -22.49
CA THR A 261 -17.69 -5.21 -23.86
C THR A 261 -17.13 -6.63 -23.91
N ARG A 262 -16.81 -7.23 -22.75
CA ARG A 262 -16.16 -8.54 -22.63
C ARG A 262 -16.95 -9.48 -21.74
N LYS A 263 -17.11 -10.72 -22.19
CA LYS A 263 -17.64 -11.80 -21.34
C LYS A 263 -16.51 -12.35 -20.47
N ILE A 264 -16.30 -11.73 -19.31
CA ILE A 264 -15.24 -12.13 -18.38
C ILE A 264 -15.86 -12.89 -17.22
N ASP A 265 -15.49 -14.14 -17.07
CA ASP A 265 -15.88 -14.94 -15.92
C ASP A 265 -14.75 -14.96 -14.88
N LEU A 266 -14.90 -14.14 -13.83
CA LEU A 266 -14.02 -14.15 -12.66
C LEU A 266 -14.55 -15.04 -11.53
N GLY A 267 -15.65 -15.74 -11.77
CA GLY A 267 -16.37 -16.53 -10.79
C GLY A 267 -17.24 -15.68 -9.85
N GLY A 268 -18.55 -15.96 -9.88
CA GLY A 268 -19.53 -15.33 -9.00
C GLY A 268 -19.66 -13.81 -9.18
N LYS A 269 -19.87 -13.10 -8.07
CA LYS A 269 -20.12 -11.64 -8.04
C LYS A 269 -18.85 -10.79 -7.90
N SER A 270 -17.66 -11.35 -7.99
CA SER A 270 -16.40 -10.67 -7.65
C SER A 270 -16.16 -9.40 -8.49
N LEU A 271 -16.38 -9.47 -9.81
CA LEU A 271 -16.22 -8.28 -10.66
C LEU A 271 -17.20 -7.16 -10.27
N GLN A 272 -18.46 -7.51 -10.02
CA GLN A 272 -19.46 -6.53 -9.61
C GLN A 272 -19.09 -5.86 -8.28
N GLN A 273 -18.57 -6.63 -7.32
CA GLN A 273 -18.07 -6.10 -6.04
C GLN A 273 -16.89 -5.14 -6.24
N TYR A 274 -15.93 -5.47 -7.11
CA TYR A 274 -14.80 -4.57 -7.39
C TYR A 274 -15.24 -3.29 -8.10
N LEU A 275 -16.18 -3.38 -9.04
CA LEU A 275 -16.74 -2.19 -9.71
C LEU A 275 -17.52 -1.30 -8.74
N GLU A 276 -18.18 -1.87 -7.73
CA GLU A 276 -18.84 -1.13 -6.66
C GLU A 276 -17.83 -0.45 -5.73
N GLN A 277 -16.80 -1.19 -5.31
CA GLN A 277 -15.72 -0.62 -4.50
C GLN A 277 -14.99 0.52 -5.22
N LEU A 278 -14.73 0.36 -6.52
CA LEU A 278 -14.18 1.44 -7.35
C LEU A 278 -15.09 2.65 -7.35
N HIS A 279 -16.39 2.46 -7.56
CA HIS A 279 -17.38 3.54 -7.53
C HIS A 279 -17.38 4.29 -6.19
N ILE A 280 -17.39 3.56 -5.09
CA ILE A 280 -17.31 4.13 -3.74
C ILE A 280 -16.03 4.97 -3.58
N ALA A 281 -14.89 4.45 -4.02
CA ALA A 281 -13.60 5.15 -3.94
C ALA A 281 -13.59 6.44 -4.77
N VAL A 282 -14.19 6.41 -5.97
CA VAL A 282 -14.34 7.59 -6.83
C VAL A 282 -15.24 8.62 -6.16
N ARG A 283 -16.43 8.22 -5.68
CA ARG A 283 -17.38 9.13 -5.01
C ARG A 283 -16.79 9.76 -3.75
N PHE A 284 -16.04 8.98 -2.96
CA PHE A 284 -15.32 9.51 -1.80
C PHE A 284 -14.30 10.58 -2.24
N GLY A 285 -13.50 10.28 -3.28
CA GLY A 285 -12.51 11.22 -3.79
C GLY A 285 -13.13 12.51 -4.36
N GLU A 286 -14.23 12.42 -5.11
CA GLU A 286 -14.94 13.60 -5.64
C GLU A 286 -15.49 14.49 -4.53
N ARG A 287 -16.09 13.88 -3.50
CA ARG A 287 -16.75 14.62 -2.41
C ARG A 287 -15.74 15.19 -1.42
N ASP A 288 -14.73 14.43 -1.02
CA ASP A 288 -13.97 14.72 0.20
C ASP A 288 -12.50 15.12 -0.02
N ARG A 289 -11.95 15.01 -1.24
CA ARG A 289 -10.54 15.36 -1.51
C ARG A 289 -10.17 16.75 -1.04
N GLU A 290 -11.03 17.74 -1.34
CA GLU A 290 -10.77 19.13 -0.97
C GLU A 290 -10.90 19.35 0.54
N ALA A 291 -11.89 18.72 1.18
CA ALA A 291 -12.04 18.77 2.63
C ALA A 291 -10.83 18.16 3.35
N ILE A 292 -10.34 17.00 2.88
CA ILE A 292 -9.11 16.37 3.40
C ILE A 292 -7.93 17.33 3.25
N ARG A 293 -7.73 17.92 2.08
CA ARG A 293 -6.65 18.87 1.80
C ARG A 293 -6.68 20.06 2.75
N THR A 294 -7.86 20.64 2.96
CA THR A 294 -8.07 21.79 3.84
C THR A 294 -7.74 21.47 5.30
N VAL A 295 -8.22 20.32 5.80
CA VAL A 295 -7.93 19.90 7.18
C VAL A 295 -6.44 19.62 7.39
N LEU A 296 -5.78 18.99 6.42
CA LEU A 296 -4.34 18.75 6.50
C LEU A 296 -3.53 20.05 6.49
N ALA A 297 -3.98 21.07 5.76
CA ALA A 297 -3.33 22.39 5.75
C ALA A 297 -3.49 23.13 7.10
N SER A 298 -4.64 23.02 7.76
CA SER A 298 -4.90 23.69 9.04
C SER A 298 -4.16 23.06 10.24
N LYS A 299 -3.78 21.78 10.14
CA LYS A 299 -3.08 21.06 11.23
C LYS A 299 -1.54 21.12 11.14
N THR A 300 -1.00 21.83 10.14
CA THR A 300 0.44 21.97 9.92
C THR A 300 1.02 23.20 10.64
N HIS A 301 0.18 23.96 11.33
CA HIS A 301 0.53 25.09 12.21
C HIS A 301 0.29 24.66 13.65
#